data_1effdf5fd402e4f6fc53b3e7bd399eb7
#
_entry.id   1effdf5fd402e4f6fc53b3e7bd399eb7
#
_cell.length_a   1.000
_cell.length_b   1.000
_cell.length_c   1.000
_cell.angle_alpha   90.00
_cell.angle_beta   90.00
_cell.angle_gamma   90.00
#
_symmetry.space_group_name_H-M   'P 1'
#
loop_
_entity.id
_entity.type
_entity.pdbx_description
1 polymer ?
#
loop_
_entity_poly.entity_id
_entity_poly.type
_entity_poly.pdbx_seq_one_letter_code
_entity_poly.pdbx_strand_id
1 'polypeptide(L)'
;MAVNLAKEIDADLVMASDPDADRVGIACKDDKGEWVLINGNQTCMMYLYYILTQYKQLGKIKGGEFCVKTIVTTELIKKIADKNNIEMLDCYTGFKWIAREIRLREGKQKYIGGGEE
;
A
#
# COMPACT_ATOMS: atom_id res chain seq x y z
N MET A 1 -6.08 -14.00 18.24
CA MET A 1 -7.03 -14.98 17.65
C MET A 1 -6.55 -15.41 16.26
N ALA A 2 -6.45 -14.56 15.26
CA ALA A 2 -6.03 -14.96 13.90
C ALA A 2 -4.63 -15.63 13.84
N VAL A 3 -3.62 -15.09 14.53
CA VAL A 3 -2.27 -15.70 14.60
C VAL A 3 -2.27 -17.09 15.25
N ASN A 4 -3.14 -17.33 16.24
CA ASN A 4 -3.24 -18.66 16.85
C ASN A 4 -3.80 -19.69 15.86
N LEU A 5 -4.84 -19.33 15.12
CA LEU A 5 -5.35 -20.15 14.04
C LEU A 5 -4.31 -20.42 12.97
N ALA A 6 -3.56 -19.38 12.59
CA ALA A 6 -2.47 -19.51 11.60
C ALA A 6 -1.39 -20.51 12.05
N LYS A 7 -1.08 -20.55 13.34
CA LYS A 7 -0.16 -21.55 13.91
C LYS A 7 -0.72 -22.98 13.85
N GLU A 8 -2.02 -23.13 14.10
CA GLU A 8 -2.70 -24.44 14.07
C GLU A 8 -2.73 -25.04 12.66
N ILE A 9 -2.91 -24.21 11.62
CA ILE A 9 -3.02 -24.68 10.23
C ILE A 9 -1.72 -24.51 9.43
N ASP A 10 -0.63 -24.14 10.10
CA ASP A 10 0.70 -23.87 9.50
C ASP A 10 0.64 -22.88 8.33
N ALA A 11 -0.07 -21.77 8.50
CA ALA A 11 -0.16 -20.73 7.49
C ALA A 11 1.15 -19.92 7.42
N ASP A 12 1.41 -19.33 6.26
CA ASP A 12 2.56 -18.44 6.03
C ASP A 12 2.22 -16.97 6.25
N LEU A 13 0.94 -16.61 6.10
CA LEU A 13 0.45 -15.24 6.12
C LEU A 13 -0.90 -15.16 6.84
N VAL A 14 -1.08 -14.10 7.61
CA VAL A 14 -2.38 -13.70 8.17
C VAL A 14 -2.78 -12.38 7.57
N MET A 15 -4.01 -12.31 7.08
CA MET A 15 -4.66 -11.07 6.65
C MET A 15 -6.00 -10.96 7.35
N ALA A 16 -6.30 -9.79 7.88
CA ALA A 16 -7.56 -9.51 8.54
C ALA A 16 -8.05 -8.11 8.15
N SER A 17 -9.33 -8.00 7.83
CA SER A 17 -10.00 -6.72 7.68
C SER A 17 -10.78 -6.36 8.94
N ASP A 18 -11.03 -5.08 9.15
CA ASP A 18 -11.96 -4.60 10.16
C ASP A 18 -13.43 -4.74 9.69
N PRO A 19 -14.43 -4.42 10.55
CA PRO A 19 -15.83 -4.70 10.23
C PRO A 19 -16.39 -4.00 9.01
N ASP A 20 -15.89 -2.81 8.68
CA ASP A 20 -16.28 -2.03 7.50
C ASP A 20 -15.33 -2.22 6.31
N ALA A 21 -14.29 -3.05 6.49
CA ALA A 21 -13.38 -3.54 5.45
C ALA A 21 -12.61 -2.44 4.70
N ASP A 22 -12.34 -1.30 5.35
CA ASP A 22 -11.52 -0.23 4.79
C ASP A 22 -10.05 -0.30 5.25
N ARG A 23 -9.74 -1.14 6.27
CA ARG A 23 -8.39 -1.37 6.80
C ARG A 23 -8.01 -2.84 6.75
N VAL A 24 -6.72 -3.10 6.61
CA VAL A 24 -6.15 -4.45 6.62
C VAL A 24 -5.02 -4.56 7.63
N GLY A 25 -5.08 -5.59 8.47
CA GLY A 25 -3.97 -6.01 9.33
C GLY A 25 -3.23 -7.20 8.71
N ILE A 26 -1.91 -7.17 8.74
CA ILE A 26 -1.08 -8.23 8.17
C ILE A 26 -0.09 -8.74 9.21
N ALA A 27 0.08 -10.06 9.28
CA ALA A 27 1.16 -10.70 10.02
C ALA A 27 1.81 -11.80 9.18
N CYS A 28 3.11 -11.96 9.28
CA CYS A 28 3.88 -13.00 8.63
C CYS A 28 4.95 -13.56 9.57
N LYS A 29 5.56 -14.69 9.21
CA LYS A 29 6.72 -15.24 9.92
C LYS A 29 7.98 -14.46 9.52
N ASP A 30 8.84 -14.17 10.49
CA ASP A 30 10.17 -13.64 10.24
C ASP A 30 11.15 -14.76 9.83
N ASP A 31 12.44 -14.44 9.68
CA ASP A 31 13.52 -15.39 9.35
C ASP A 31 13.78 -16.44 10.44
N LYS A 32 13.24 -16.26 11.64
CA LYS A 32 13.30 -17.20 12.77
C LYS A 32 12.01 -18.03 12.91
N GLY A 33 11.01 -17.77 12.07
CA GLY A 33 9.71 -18.42 12.14
C GLY A 33 8.75 -17.80 13.17
N GLU A 34 9.11 -16.65 13.76
CA GLU A 34 8.26 -15.95 14.72
C GLU A 34 7.27 -15.04 14.02
N TRP A 35 6.04 -15.00 14.54
CA TRP A 35 4.98 -14.16 13.95
C TRP A 35 5.18 -12.68 14.28
N VAL A 36 5.29 -11.85 13.26
CA VAL A 36 5.46 -10.40 13.35
C VAL A 36 4.28 -9.70 12.69
N LEU A 37 3.73 -8.71 13.40
CA LEU A 37 2.72 -7.80 12.84
C LEU A 37 3.41 -6.74 11.98
N ILE A 38 2.92 -6.58 10.77
CA ILE A 38 3.36 -5.53 9.85
C ILE A 38 2.44 -4.33 10.05
N ASN A 39 3.01 -3.18 10.42
CA ASN A 39 2.22 -1.97 10.60
C ASN A 39 1.78 -1.35 9.25
N GLY A 40 0.83 -0.41 9.28
CA GLY A 40 0.25 0.20 8.09
C GLY A 40 1.29 0.86 7.19
N ASN A 41 2.23 1.60 7.75
CA ASN A 41 3.32 2.22 6.98
C ASN A 41 4.21 1.21 6.27
N GLN A 42 4.56 0.12 6.95
CA GLN A 42 5.33 -0.98 6.36
C GLN A 42 4.55 -1.67 5.24
N THR A 43 3.26 -1.92 5.46
CA THR A 43 2.37 -2.52 4.47
C THR A 43 2.25 -1.62 3.22
N CYS A 44 1.99 -0.32 3.40
CA CYS A 44 1.92 0.63 2.29
C CYS A 44 3.22 0.69 1.49
N MET A 45 4.37 0.68 2.19
CA MET A 45 5.70 0.70 1.56
C MET A 45 5.94 -0.55 0.70
N MET A 46 5.72 -1.74 1.25
CA MET A 46 5.91 -3.00 0.54
C MET A 46 4.96 -3.13 -0.64
N TYR A 47 3.69 -2.77 -0.45
CA TYR A 47 2.66 -2.80 -1.48
C TYR A 47 3.02 -1.88 -2.65
N LEU A 48 3.37 -0.62 -2.37
CA LEU A 48 3.73 0.32 -3.42
C LEU A 48 5.00 -0.10 -4.16
N TYR A 49 6.02 -0.53 -3.42
CA TYR A 49 7.26 -1.04 -4.02
C TYR A 49 6.98 -2.22 -4.96
N TYR A 50 6.17 -3.17 -4.52
CA TYR A 50 5.77 -4.32 -5.34
C TYR A 50 5.04 -3.89 -6.61
N ILE A 51 3.98 -3.07 -6.48
CA ILE A 51 3.20 -2.61 -7.63
C ILE A 51 4.07 -1.87 -8.64
N LEU A 52 4.87 -0.90 -8.20
CA LEU A 52 5.71 -0.12 -9.11
C LEU A 52 6.75 -0.99 -9.81
N THR A 53 7.35 -1.94 -9.09
CA THR A 53 8.29 -2.90 -9.66
C THR A 53 7.62 -3.76 -10.74
N GLN A 54 6.44 -4.32 -10.46
CA GLN A 54 5.68 -5.12 -11.41
C GLN A 54 5.22 -4.30 -12.62
N TYR A 55 4.70 -3.10 -12.41
CA TYR A 55 4.29 -2.23 -13.52
C TYR A 55 5.46 -1.87 -14.43
N LYS A 56 6.63 -1.62 -13.85
CA LYS A 56 7.85 -1.36 -14.62
C LYS A 56 8.29 -2.57 -15.44
N GLN A 57 8.35 -3.76 -14.82
CA GLN A 57 8.71 -5.01 -15.52
C GLN A 57 7.76 -5.36 -16.66
N LEU A 58 6.47 -5.09 -16.47
CA LEU A 58 5.43 -5.33 -17.48
C LEU A 58 5.32 -4.20 -18.52
N GLY A 59 6.18 -3.17 -18.46
CA GLY A 59 6.13 -2.04 -19.37
C GLY A 59 4.83 -1.23 -19.29
N LYS A 60 4.17 -1.22 -18.12
CA LYS A 60 2.88 -0.55 -17.90
C LYS A 60 3.04 0.90 -17.43
N ILE A 61 4.24 1.34 -17.10
CA ILE A 61 4.55 2.75 -16.81
C ILE A 61 4.83 3.45 -18.15
N LYS A 62 3.98 4.39 -18.51
CA LYS A 62 4.02 5.09 -19.82
C LYS A 62 4.33 6.58 -19.67
N GLY A 63 4.35 7.10 -18.45
CA GLY A 63 4.38 8.51 -18.10
C GLY A 63 2.98 9.04 -17.80
N GLY A 64 2.89 9.93 -16.81
CA GLY A 64 1.62 10.47 -16.33
C GLY A 64 0.87 9.59 -15.33
N GLU A 65 1.54 8.59 -14.77
CA GLU A 65 1.01 7.82 -13.64
C GLU A 65 1.24 8.57 -12.33
N PHE A 66 0.34 8.38 -11.38
CA PHE A 66 0.44 8.98 -10.05
C PHE A 66 -0.02 8.04 -8.94
N CYS A 67 0.46 8.33 -7.75
CA CYS A 67 0.05 7.72 -6.48
C CYS A 67 -0.48 8.80 -5.54
N VAL A 68 -1.26 8.40 -4.54
CA VAL A 68 -1.79 9.32 -3.51
C VAL A 68 -1.54 8.73 -2.13
N LYS A 69 -1.04 9.55 -1.21
CA LYS A 69 -0.96 9.19 0.22
C LYS A 69 -1.56 10.28 1.09
N THR A 70 -1.94 9.93 2.30
CA THR A 70 -2.29 10.95 3.29
C THR A 70 -1.05 11.48 4.00
N ILE A 71 -1.16 12.69 4.57
CA ILE A 71 -0.06 13.36 5.27
C ILE A 71 0.48 12.58 6.48
N VAL A 72 -0.30 11.66 7.06
CA VAL A 72 0.12 10.80 8.18
C VAL A 72 0.90 9.56 7.73
N THR A 73 0.87 9.23 6.44
CA THR A 73 1.55 8.07 5.89
C THR A 73 3.03 8.38 5.62
N THR A 74 3.89 7.40 5.81
CA THR A 74 5.35 7.56 5.73
C THR A 74 5.84 8.21 4.44
N GLU A 75 6.84 9.10 4.55
CA GLU A 75 7.53 9.70 3.40
C GLU A 75 8.37 8.69 2.58
N LEU A 76 8.59 7.50 3.11
CA LEU A 76 9.35 6.49 2.37
C LEU A 76 8.65 6.06 1.09
N ILE A 77 7.31 6.01 1.07
CA ILE A 77 6.55 5.67 -0.15
C ILE A 77 6.70 6.75 -1.23
N LYS A 78 6.85 8.03 -0.83
CA LYS A 78 7.17 9.10 -1.77
C LYS A 78 8.54 8.89 -2.42
N LYS A 79 9.56 8.54 -1.63
CA LYS A 79 10.90 8.23 -2.16
C LYS A 79 10.89 7.04 -3.12
N ILE A 80 10.05 6.03 -2.85
CA ILE A 80 9.87 4.88 -3.76
C ILE A 80 9.22 5.32 -5.07
N ALA A 81 8.19 6.16 -5.03
CA ALA A 81 7.54 6.71 -6.21
C ALA A 81 8.51 7.57 -7.04
N ASP A 82 9.20 8.51 -6.41
CA ASP A 82 10.20 9.39 -7.04
C ASP A 82 11.29 8.58 -7.77
N LYS A 83 11.80 7.52 -7.14
CA LYS A 83 12.80 6.61 -7.76
C LYS A 83 12.28 5.90 -9.02
N ASN A 84 10.97 5.76 -9.14
CA ASN A 84 10.32 5.16 -10.31
C ASN A 84 9.74 6.21 -11.29
N ASN A 85 10.02 7.50 -11.07
CA ASN A 85 9.47 8.63 -11.83
C ASN A 85 7.94 8.70 -11.81
N ILE A 86 7.35 8.36 -10.66
CA ILE A 86 5.91 8.41 -10.42
C ILE A 86 5.62 9.56 -9.48
N GLU A 87 4.65 10.41 -9.85
CA GLU A 87 4.19 11.51 -9.01
C GLU A 87 3.51 10.96 -7.74
N MET A 88 3.92 11.44 -6.57
CA MET A 88 3.25 11.17 -5.30
C MET A 88 2.54 12.42 -4.80
N LEU A 89 1.25 12.31 -4.63
CA LEU A 89 0.40 13.39 -4.11
C LEU A 89 0.13 13.19 -2.63
N ASP A 90 0.24 14.26 -1.88
CA ASP A 90 -0.18 14.32 -0.49
C ASP A 90 -1.60 14.87 -0.36
N CYS A 91 -2.43 14.25 0.46
CA CYS A 91 -3.75 14.74 0.78
C CYS A 91 -4.04 14.67 2.28
N TYR A 92 -5.14 15.26 2.72
CA TYR A 92 -5.60 15.15 4.11
C TYR A 92 -6.00 13.71 4.43
N THR A 93 -6.09 13.40 5.73
CA THR A 93 -6.51 12.10 6.25
C THR A 93 -7.96 11.78 5.87
N GLY A 94 -8.18 10.53 5.50
CA GLY A 94 -9.46 9.98 5.10
C GLY A 94 -9.55 9.68 3.60
N PHE A 95 -10.07 8.51 3.28
CA PHE A 95 -10.19 8.00 1.90
C PHE A 95 -10.94 8.93 0.94
N LYS A 96 -11.86 9.75 1.45
CA LYS A 96 -12.55 10.78 0.65
C LYS A 96 -11.59 11.74 -0.06
N TRP A 97 -10.46 12.05 0.57
CA TRP A 97 -9.46 12.95 -0.01
C TRP A 97 -8.61 12.24 -1.07
N ILE A 98 -8.27 10.98 -0.84
CA ILE A 98 -7.63 10.13 -1.85
C ILE A 98 -8.56 10.02 -3.09
N ALA A 99 -9.83 9.69 -2.87
CA ALA A 99 -10.82 9.59 -3.94
C ALA A 99 -10.99 10.92 -4.71
N ARG A 100 -10.95 12.06 -4.00
CA ARG A 100 -10.99 13.40 -4.63
C ARG A 100 -9.79 13.60 -5.56
N GLU A 101 -8.57 13.30 -5.12
CA GLU A 101 -7.38 13.46 -5.96
C GLU A 101 -7.42 12.56 -7.20
N ILE A 102 -7.91 11.34 -7.07
CA ILE A 102 -8.12 10.42 -8.19
C ILE A 102 -9.13 11.02 -9.17
N ARG A 103 -10.28 11.48 -8.69
CA ARG A 103 -11.34 12.05 -9.53
C ARG A 103 -10.91 13.31 -10.29
N LEU A 104 -10.13 14.19 -9.66
CA LEU A 104 -9.62 15.41 -10.31
C LEU A 104 -8.71 15.14 -11.50
N ARG A 105 -8.10 13.95 -11.55
CA ARG A 105 -7.14 13.52 -12.57
C ARG A 105 -7.72 12.47 -13.53
N GLU A 106 -8.96 12.11 -13.34
CA GLU A 106 -9.65 11.13 -14.20
C GLU A 106 -9.59 11.58 -15.68
N GLY A 107 -9.22 10.67 -16.56
CA GLY A 107 -9.07 10.94 -17.99
C GLY A 107 -7.79 11.71 -18.38
N LYS A 108 -6.98 12.18 -17.41
CA LYS A 108 -5.72 12.90 -17.66
C LYS A 108 -4.49 12.12 -17.21
N GLN A 109 -4.56 11.51 -16.04
CA GLN A 109 -3.47 10.75 -15.43
C GLN A 109 -4.00 9.39 -14.96
N LYS A 110 -3.10 8.43 -14.80
CA LYS A 110 -3.45 7.08 -14.37
C LYS A 110 -3.07 6.86 -12.92
N TYR A 111 -4.07 6.62 -12.08
CA TYR A 111 -3.85 6.20 -10.70
C TYR A 111 -3.29 4.77 -10.64
N ILE A 112 -2.20 4.57 -9.89
CA ILE A 112 -1.58 3.25 -9.69
C ILE A 112 -1.89 2.70 -8.30
N GLY A 113 -1.76 3.51 -7.27
CA GLY A 113 -1.93 3.07 -5.90
C GLY A 113 -1.66 4.16 -4.89
N GLY A 114 -1.78 3.80 -3.64
CA GLY A 114 -1.59 4.70 -2.52
C GLY A 114 -2.31 4.18 -1.29
N GLY A 115 -2.40 4.99 -0.27
CA GLY A 115 -3.09 4.58 0.94
C GLY A 115 -2.94 5.54 2.10
N GLU A 116 -3.52 5.12 3.18
CA GLU A 116 -3.46 5.74 4.49
C GLU A 116 -3.02 4.72 5.52
N GLU A 117 -2.21 5.14 6.50
CA GLU A 117 -1.86 4.31 7.64
C GLU A 117 -3.06 4.10 8.58
#